data_6ec3cb6330d6ff4325d0c3ef9da6517b
#
_entry.id   6ec3cb6330d6ff4325d0c3ef9da6517b
#
_cell.length_a   1.000
_cell.length_b   1.000
_cell.length_c   1.000
_cell.angle_alpha   90.00
_cell.angle_beta   90.00
_cell.angle_gamma   90.00
#
_symmetry.space_group_name_H-M   'P 1'
#
loop_
_entity.id
_entity.type
_entity.pdbx_description
1 polymer ?
#
loop_
_entity_poly.entity_id
_entity_poly.type
_entity_poly.pdbx_seq_one_letter_code
_entity_poly.pdbx_strand_id
1 'polypeptide(L)'
;MKTYDFSICVSNTKTGTEKWYNSDDFYSYDDMHDAIVDDIGNGEEIRITSAKGVPDELIKDYPAPLNDELLESMFDYIDSSEYEQMYIREFWEEVDNETSVSSIKYMFGGETDSFYKNTAVDILANEYNVNYDNVDELLQFINVEELVDYRYRFEITKTTNFVFWF
;
A
#
# COMPACT_ATOMS: atom_id res chain seq x y z
N MET A 1 -3.35 11.50 16.94
CA MET A 1 -3.82 10.89 15.67
C MET A 1 -3.36 11.81 14.55
N LYS A 2 -2.38 11.42 13.74
CA LYS A 2 -2.07 12.15 12.51
C LYS A 2 -3.17 11.80 11.52
N THR A 3 -4.06 12.71 11.24
CA THR A 3 -4.94 12.63 10.08
C THR A 3 -4.05 12.85 8.87
N TYR A 4 -3.86 11.82 8.10
CA TYR A 4 -3.25 11.94 6.79
C TYR A 4 -4.39 12.32 5.85
N ASP A 5 -4.29 13.51 5.28
CA ASP A 5 -5.24 14.04 4.30
C ASP A 5 -4.55 14.05 2.95
N PHE A 6 -5.33 13.91 1.91
CA PHE A 6 -4.86 14.23 0.58
C PHE A 6 -5.70 15.33 -0.06
N SER A 7 -5.13 15.99 -1.03
CA SER A 7 -5.85 16.96 -1.86
C SER A 7 -5.58 16.67 -3.33
N ILE A 8 -6.63 16.78 -4.14
CA ILE A 8 -6.50 16.65 -5.60
C ILE A 8 -6.94 17.92 -6.28
N CYS A 9 -6.23 18.28 -7.33
CA CYS A 9 -6.66 19.31 -8.28
C CYS A 9 -7.36 18.63 -9.45
N VAL A 10 -8.60 19.00 -9.68
CA VAL A 10 -9.42 18.41 -10.73
C VAL A 10 -9.79 19.49 -11.75
N SER A 11 -9.62 19.17 -13.03
CA SER A 11 -9.94 20.08 -14.11
C SER A 11 -10.93 19.44 -15.09
N ASN A 12 -11.84 20.27 -15.59
CA ASN A 12 -12.67 19.92 -16.72
C ASN A 12 -12.01 20.44 -18.00
N THR A 13 -11.52 19.55 -18.83
CA THR A 13 -10.77 19.89 -20.05
C THR A 13 -11.58 20.63 -21.10
N LYS A 14 -12.90 20.53 -21.04
CA LYS A 14 -13.82 21.19 -21.98
C LYS A 14 -14.14 22.61 -21.58
N THR A 15 -14.34 22.86 -20.29
CA THR A 15 -14.69 24.20 -19.77
C THR A 15 -13.49 25.00 -19.31
N GLY A 16 -12.37 24.34 -19.02
CA GLY A 16 -11.18 24.92 -18.41
C GLY A 16 -11.34 25.23 -16.92
N THR A 17 -12.41 24.75 -16.30
CA THR A 17 -12.64 24.92 -14.85
C THR A 17 -11.68 24.02 -14.10
N GLU A 18 -11.01 24.57 -13.07
CA GLU A 18 -10.06 23.85 -12.21
C GLU A 18 -10.36 24.18 -10.75
N LYS A 19 -10.37 23.15 -9.87
CA LYS A 19 -10.64 23.30 -8.45
C LYS A 19 -9.89 22.25 -7.62
N TRP A 20 -9.45 22.65 -6.44
CA TRP A 20 -8.87 21.75 -5.43
C TRP A 20 -9.97 21.22 -4.51
N TYR A 21 -9.84 19.92 -4.18
CA TYR A 21 -10.67 19.21 -3.22
C TYR A 21 -9.78 18.55 -2.18
N ASN A 22 -10.19 18.58 -0.93
CA ASN A 22 -9.45 18.00 0.20
C ASN A 22 -10.27 16.83 0.77
N SER A 23 -9.62 15.70 1.01
CA SER A 23 -10.28 14.50 1.55
C SER A 23 -10.95 14.72 2.90
N ASP A 24 -10.44 15.65 3.73
CA ASP A 24 -11.02 15.99 5.03
C ASP A 24 -12.43 16.63 4.96
N ASP A 25 -12.79 17.15 3.80
CA ASP A 25 -14.10 17.76 3.58
C ASP A 25 -15.21 16.72 3.30
N PHE A 26 -14.85 15.43 3.16
CA PHE A 26 -15.74 14.34 2.74
C PHE A 26 -15.68 13.13 3.66
N TYR A 27 -16.80 12.40 3.76
CA TYR A 27 -16.89 11.19 4.57
C TYR A 27 -16.38 9.93 3.83
N SER A 28 -16.41 9.95 2.50
CA SER A 28 -16.02 8.82 1.66
C SER A 28 -15.57 9.30 0.27
N TYR A 29 -14.99 8.38 -0.49
CA TYR A 29 -14.66 8.64 -1.89
C TYR A 29 -15.90 8.92 -2.75
N ASP A 30 -17.04 8.27 -2.49
CA ASP A 30 -18.31 8.51 -3.18
C ASP A 30 -18.78 9.96 -2.97
N ASP A 31 -18.78 10.43 -1.71
CA ASP A 31 -19.17 11.82 -1.38
C ASP A 31 -18.27 12.84 -2.09
N MET A 32 -16.97 12.55 -2.15
CA MET A 32 -16.00 13.39 -2.85
C MET A 32 -16.24 13.41 -4.37
N HIS A 33 -16.47 12.23 -4.96
CA HIS A 33 -16.77 12.10 -6.38
C HIS A 33 -18.04 12.85 -6.76
N ASP A 34 -19.13 12.68 -6.02
CA ASP A 34 -20.40 13.36 -6.25
C ASP A 34 -20.24 14.89 -6.17
N ALA A 35 -19.51 15.38 -5.18
CA ALA A 35 -19.24 16.81 -5.04
C ALA A 35 -18.42 17.38 -6.21
N ILE A 36 -17.44 16.62 -6.72
CA ILE A 36 -16.66 17.02 -7.89
C ILE A 36 -17.55 17.09 -9.12
N VAL A 37 -18.40 16.08 -9.33
CA VAL A 37 -19.32 16.01 -10.46
C VAL A 37 -20.32 17.15 -10.43
N ASP A 38 -20.86 17.47 -9.27
CA ASP A 38 -21.80 18.59 -9.09
C ASP A 38 -21.16 19.96 -9.36
N ASP A 39 -19.91 20.13 -8.96
CA ASP A 39 -19.19 21.40 -9.08
C ASP A 39 -18.67 21.70 -10.50
N ILE A 40 -18.05 20.71 -11.14
CA ILE A 40 -17.33 20.94 -12.40
C ILE A 40 -17.80 20.06 -13.56
N GLY A 41 -18.84 19.25 -13.34
CA GLY A 41 -19.45 18.39 -14.34
C GLY A 41 -18.97 16.94 -14.25
N ASN A 42 -19.50 16.12 -15.13
CA ASN A 42 -19.22 14.69 -15.19
C ASN A 42 -18.62 14.27 -16.54
N GLY A 43 -18.11 13.04 -16.59
CA GLY A 43 -17.72 12.39 -17.82
C GLY A 43 -16.22 12.38 -18.08
N GLU A 44 -15.88 11.99 -19.29
CA GLU A 44 -14.49 11.77 -19.72
C GLU A 44 -13.65 13.05 -19.77
N GLU A 45 -14.26 14.21 -19.66
CA GLU A 45 -13.56 15.49 -19.66
C GLU A 45 -12.94 15.85 -18.31
N ILE A 46 -13.28 15.12 -17.23
CA ILE A 46 -12.75 15.42 -15.89
C ILE A 46 -11.44 14.67 -15.69
N ARG A 47 -10.42 15.41 -15.27
CA ARG A 47 -9.08 14.88 -15.05
C ARG A 47 -8.49 15.38 -13.72
N ILE A 48 -7.81 14.50 -13.03
CA ILE A 48 -6.92 14.87 -11.93
C ILE A 48 -5.62 15.38 -12.53
N THR A 49 -5.30 16.63 -12.28
CA THR A 49 -4.10 17.30 -12.82
C THR A 49 -2.95 17.36 -11.83
N SER A 50 -3.24 17.22 -10.54
CA SER A 50 -2.24 17.18 -9.46
C SER A 50 -2.84 16.56 -8.21
N ALA A 51 -2.00 15.95 -7.38
CA ALA A 51 -2.39 15.48 -6.05
C ALA A 51 -1.31 15.85 -5.02
N LYS A 52 -1.70 15.85 -3.74
CA LYS A 52 -0.82 16.04 -2.59
C LYS A 52 -1.27 15.09 -1.49
N GLY A 53 -0.34 14.54 -0.72
CA GLY A 53 -0.65 13.62 0.37
C GLY A 53 -0.77 12.15 -0.05
N VAL A 54 -0.79 11.86 -1.35
CA VAL A 54 -0.68 10.51 -1.91
C VAL A 54 0.52 10.42 -2.84
N PRO A 55 1.14 9.24 -3.00
CA PRO A 55 2.28 9.06 -3.90
C PRO A 55 1.85 9.11 -5.37
N ASP A 56 2.75 9.62 -6.22
CA ASP A 56 2.49 9.70 -7.67
C ASP A 56 2.33 8.31 -8.31
N GLU A 57 2.99 7.30 -7.75
CA GLU A 57 2.92 5.90 -8.15
C GLU A 57 1.48 5.37 -8.14
N LEU A 58 0.65 5.83 -7.19
CA LEU A 58 -0.75 5.44 -7.09
C LEU A 58 -1.60 5.98 -8.24
N ILE A 59 -1.25 7.16 -8.77
CA ILE A 59 -1.99 7.84 -9.84
C ILE A 59 -1.46 7.48 -11.22
N LYS A 60 -0.19 7.07 -11.30
CA LYS A 60 0.57 6.68 -12.49
C LYS A 60 0.86 7.85 -13.42
N ASP A 61 -0.11 8.28 -14.22
CA ASP A 61 0.09 9.31 -15.24
C ASP A 61 -0.86 10.50 -15.06
N TYR A 62 -0.31 11.72 -14.99
CA TYR A 62 -1.09 12.94 -15.05
C TYR A 62 -1.21 13.47 -16.49
N PRO A 63 -2.36 14.01 -16.89
CA PRO A 63 -3.63 14.09 -16.16
C PRO A 63 -4.39 12.75 -16.15
N ALA A 64 -4.73 12.27 -14.97
CA ALA A 64 -5.43 11.00 -14.79
C ALA A 64 -6.96 11.16 -14.91
N PRO A 65 -7.69 10.17 -15.45
CA PRO A 65 -9.13 10.21 -15.43
C PRO A 65 -9.63 10.12 -13.98
N LEU A 66 -10.64 10.94 -13.64
CA LEU A 66 -11.34 10.80 -12.37
C LEU A 66 -12.23 9.56 -12.44
N ASN A 67 -12.06 8.62 -11.55
CA ASN A 67 -12.92 7.45 -11.38
C ASN A 67 -12.94 6.98 -9.93
N ASP A 68 -13.95 6.16 -9.60
CA ASP A 68 -14.19 5.68 -8.23
C ASP A 68 -13.03 4.82 -7.70
N GLU A 69 -12.46 3.94 -8.54
CA GLU A 69 -11.36 3.05 -8.14
C GLU A 69 -10.12 3.84 -7.71
N LEU A 70 -9.80 4.92 -8.41
CA LEU A 70 -8.66 5.77 -8.06
C LEU A 70 -8.91 6.55 -6.77
N LEU A 71 -10.10 7.12 -6.61
CA LEU A 71 -10.49 7.82 -5.38
C LEU A 71 -10.52 6.87 -4.18
N GLU A 72 -11.12 5.68 -4.32
CA GLU A 72 -11.12 4.64 -3.29
C GLU A 72 -9.69 4.27 -2.89
N SER A 73 -8.80 4.05 -3.86
CA SER A 73 -7.38 3.75 -3.61
C SER A 73 -6.67 4.86 -2.84
N MET A 74 -7.00 6.14 -3.10
CA MET A 74 -6.44 7.28 -2.34
C MET A 74 -6.95 7.31 -0.90
N PHE A 75 -8.23 7.05 -0.66
CA PHE A 75 -8.80 6.96 0.69
C PHE A 75 -8.21 5.76 1.45
N ASP A 76 -8.13 4.60 0.82
CA ASP A 76 -7.51 3.41 1.40
C ASP A 76 -6.03 3.65 1.75
N TYR A 77 -5.31 4.42 0.91
CA TYR A 77 -3.91 4.76 1.18
C TYR A 77 -3.76 5.58 2.47
N ILE A 78 -4.55 6.63 2.67
CA ILE A 78 -4.44 7.45 3.88
C ILE A 78 -4.90 6.70 5.14
N ASP A 79 -5.78 5.73 5.00
CA ASP A 79 -6.23 4.86 6.08
C ASP A 79 -5.26 3.71 6.37
N SER A 80 -4.29 3.48 5.50
CA SER A 80 -3.30 2.42 5.64
C SER A 80 -2.27 2.74 6.74
N SER A 81 -1.65 1.71 7.29
CA SER A 81 -0.54 1.86 8.24
C SER A 81 0.69 2.50 7.57
N GLU A 82 1.60 3.04 8.38
CA GLU A 82 2.85 3.63 7.89
C GLU A 82 3.68 2.66 7.04
N TYR A 83 3.64 1.37 7.36
CA TYR A 83 4.36 0.33 6.62
C TYR A 83 3.71 0.00 5.28
N GLU A 84 2.39 -0.07 5.24
CA GLU A 84 1.63 -0.26 3.99
C GLU A 84 1.82 0.93 3.05
N GLN A 85 1.80 2.16 3.58
CA GLN A 85 2.09 3.37 2.81
C GLN A 85 3.53 3.38 2.26
N MET A 86 4.50 2.90 3.04
CA MET A 86 5.88 2.76 2.59
C MET A 86 5.98 1.75 1.45
N TYR A 87 5.31 0.60 1.57
CA TYR A 87 5.25 -0.40 0.50
C TYR A 87 4.70 0.18 -0.80
N ILE A 88 3.57 0.90 -0.72
CA ILE A 88 2.95 1.52 -1.89
C ILE A 88 3.91 2.50 -2.58
N ARG A 89 4.61 3.34 -1.81
CA ARG A 89 5.56 4.31 -2.38
C ARG A 89 6.75 3.65 -3.10
N GLU A 90 7.19 2.50 -2.63
CA GLU A 90 8.41 1.87 -3.15
C GLU A 90 8.16 0.80 -4.20
N PHE A 91 7.01 0.12 -4.13
CA PHE A 91 6.78 -1.11 -4.90
C PHE A 91 5.45 -1.16 -5.66
N TRP A 92 4.65 -0.09 -5.66
CA TRP A 92 3.32 -0.12 -6.28
C TRP A 92 3.35 -0.45 -7.77
N GLU A 93 4.38 -0.05 -8.48
CA GLU A 93 4.56 -0.35 -9.90
C GLU A 93 4.80 -1.85 -10.18
N GLU A 94 5.30 -2.59 -9.18
CA GLU A 94 5.58 -4.02 -9.25
C GLU A 94 4.37 -4.87 -8.86
N VAL A 95 3.37 -4.24 -8.25
CA VAL A 95 2.14 -4.92 -7.80
C VAL A 95 1.25 -5.23 -8.99
N ASP A 96 0.66 -6.42 -9.00
CA ASP A 96 -0.30 -6.84 -10.03
C ASP A 96 -1.46 -5.84 -10.10
N ASN A 97 -1.92 -5.54 -11.32
CA ASN A 97 -3.01 -4.60 -11.57
C ASN A 97 -4.35 -5.00 -10.90
N GLU A 98 -4.48 -6.24 -10.46
CA GLU A 98 -5.65 -6.74 -9.73
C GLU A 98 -5.55 -6.51 -8.22
N THR A 99 -4.38 -6.08 -7.70
CA THR A 99 -4.17 -5.86 -6.27
C THR A 99 -4.68 -4.47 -5.88
N SER A 100 -5.64 -4.42 -4.96
CA SER A 100 -6.13 -3.17 -4.38
C SER A 100 -5.25 -2.70 -3.21
N VAL A 101 -5.25 -1.39 -2.94
CA VAL A 101 -4.53 -0.83 -1.77
C VAL A 101 -4.99 -1.50 -0.46
N SER A 102 -6.30 -1.75 -0.32
CA SER A 102 -6.87 -2.40 0.87
C SER A 102 -6.36 -3.83 1.09
N SER A 103 -5.96 -4.54 0.04
CA SER A 103 -5.45 -5.91 0.16
C SER A 103 -4.03 -5.99 0.70
N ILE A 104 -3.23 -4.91 0.59
CA ILE A 104 -1.85 -4.85 1.10
C ILE A 104 -1.79 -4.98 2.63
N LYS A 105 -2.84 -4.59 3.35
CA LYS A 105 -2.94 -4.73 4.81
C LYS A 105 -2.62 -6.13 5.33
N TYR A 106 -2.78 -7.16 4.49
CA TYR A 106 -2.54 -8.56 4.84
C TYR A 106 -1.14 -9.07 4.44
N MET A 107 -0.36 -8.26 3.74
CA MET A 107 0.91 -8.68 3.13
C MET A 107 2.16 -8.19 3.88
N PHE A 108 1.97 -7.38 4.93
CA PHE A 108 3.09 -6.84 5.71
C PHE A 108 3.65 -7.89 6.66
N GLY A 109 4.91 -8.29 6.42
CA GLY A 109 5.61 -9.29 7.23
C GLY A 109 6.31 -8.74 8.48
N GLY A 110 6.44 -7.43 8.61
CA GLY A 110 7.14 -6.76 9.70
C GLY A 110 8.59 -6.39 9.39
N GLU A 111 9.35 -6.06 10.44
CA GLU A 111 10.78 -5.81 10.32
C GLU A 111 11.52 -7.06 9.84
N THR A 112 12.45 -6.90 8.90
CA THR A 112 13.15 -8.01 8.22
C THR A 112 13.74 -9.02 9.20
N ASP A 113 14.53 -8.55 10.16
CA ASP A 113 15.19 -9.43 11.12
C ASP A 113 14.18 -10.19 12.00
N SER A 114 13.11 -9.53 12.42
CA SER A 114 12.07 -10.14 13.24
C SER A 114 11.24 -11.14 12.45
N PHE A 115 10.92 -10.84 11.19
CA PHE A 115 10.17 -11.73 10.31
C PHE A 115 10.92 -13.04 10.07
N TYR A 116 12.18 -12.95 9.64
CA TYR A 116 12.99 -14.14 9.36
C TYR A 116 13.24 -14.96 10.62
N LYS A 117 13.56 -14.31 11.74
CA LYS A 117 13.76 -14.98 13.02
C LYS A 117 12.52 -15.71 13.50
N ASN A 118 11.38 -15.05 13.54
CA ASN A 118 10.12 -15.64 14.02
C ASN A 118 9.66 -16.79 13.12
N THR A 119 9.75 -16.61 11.81
CA THR A 119 9.41 -17.66 10.85
C THR A 119 10.32 -18.87 10.97
N ALA A 120 11.62 -18.67 11.16
CA ALA A 120 12.56 -19.77 11.38
C ALA A 120 12.29 -20.51 12.70
N VAL A 121 11.92 -19.81 13.77
CA VAL A 121 11.47 -20.42 15.04
C VAL A 121 10.28 -21.33 14.80
N ASP A 122 9.26 -20.85 14.08
CA ASP A 122 8.06 -21.64 13.78
C ASP A 122 8.37 -22.88 12.93
N ILE A 123 9.22 -22.75 11.93
CA ILE A 123 9.68 -23.89 11.11
C ILE A 123 10.38 -24.93 11.99
N LEU A 124 11.37 -24.51 12.79
CA LEU A 124 12.13 -25.42 13.64
C LEU A 124 11.25 -26.11 14.68
N ALA A 125 10.36 -25.38 15.32
CA ALA A 125 9.50 -25.93 16.36
C ALA A 125 8.43 -26.88 15.79
N ASN A 126 7.73 -26.46 14.73
CA ASN A 126 6.56 -27.19 14.24
C ASN A 126 6.90 -28.31 13.25
N GLU A 127 7.94 -28.13 12.44
CA GLU A 127 8.29 -29.11 11.40
C GLU A 127 9.44 -30.05 11.83
N TYR A 128 10.40 -29.51 12.55
CA TYR A 128 11.57 -30.30 13.02
C TYR A 128 11.48 -30.72 14.48
N ASN A 129 10.36 -30.36 15.17
CA ASN A 129 10.12 -30.71 16.58
C ASN A 129 11.25 -30.24 17.52
N VAL A 130 11.89 -29.13 17.22
CA VAL A 130 12.88 -28.53 18.11
C VAL A 130 12.19 -27.88 19.29
N ASN A 131 12.68 -28.15 20.50
CA ASN A 131 12.13 -27.48 21.69
C ASN A 131 12.41 -25.98 21.63
N TYR A 132 11.40 -25.15 21.88
CA TYR A 132 11.50 -23.69 21.89
C TYR A 132 12.65 -23.17 22.78
N ASP A 133 12.95 -23.82 23.89
CA ASP A 133 14.03 -23.44 24.77
C ASP A 133 15.44 -23.55 24.11
N ASN A 134 15.57 -24.32 23.04
CA ASN A 134 16.80 -24.55 22.33
C ASN A 134 16.90 -23.85 20.98
N VAL A 135 15.80 -23.25 20.51
CA VAL A 135 15.72 -22.64 19.17
C VAL A 135 16.69 -21.46 19.05
N ASP A 136 16.73 -20.57 20.04
CA ASP A 136 17.63 -19.40 20.01
C ASP A 136 19.11 -19.78 19.92
N GLU A 137 19.51 -20.92 20.53
CA GLU A 137 20.86 -21.45 20.43
C GLU A 137 21.14 -22.00 19.02
N LEU A 138 20.17 -22.69 18.43
CA LEU A 138 20.30 -23.27 17.09
C LEU A 138 20.31 -22.19 15.99
N LEU A 139 19.56 -21.11 16.14
CA LEU A 139 19.52 -20.02 15.16
C LEU A 139 20.89 -19.37 14.94
N GLN A 140 21.81 -19.45 15.90
CA GLN A 140 23.17 -18.93 15.75
C GLN A 140 24.02 -19.74 14.75
N PHE A 141 23.61 -20.96 14.42
CA PHE A 141 24.35 -21.88 13.54
C PHE A 141 23.65 -22.08 12.17
N ILE A 142 22.53 -21.45 11.95
CA ILE A 142 21.70 -21.63 10.75
C ILE A 142 21.64 -20.32 9.97
N ASN A 143 21.68 -20.40 8.65
CA ASN A 143 21.32 -19.28 7.80
C ASN A 143 19.79 -19.16 7.78
N VAL A 144 19.27 -18.25 8.58
CA VAL A 144 17.83 -18.05 8.82
C VAL A 144 17.11 -17.63 7.54
N GLU A 145 17.68 -16.73 6.75
CA GLU A 145 17.12 -16.31 5.46
C GLU A 145 16.98 -17.50 4.51
N GLU A 146 18.06 -18.27 4.36
CA GLU A 146 18.08 -19.43 3.47
C GLU A 146 17.07 -20.51 3.88
N LEU A 147 16.90 -20.75 5.19
CA LEU A 147 15.90 -21.68 5.72
C LEU A 147 14.48 -21.24 5.36
N VAL A 148 14.16 -19.95 5.56
CA VAL A 148 12.84 -19.40 5.31
C VAL A 148 12.56 -19.38 3.81
N ASP A 149 13.48 -18.90 2.99
CA ASP A 149 13.34 -18.82 1.53
C ASP A 149 13.21 -20.21 0.89
N TYR A 150 13.91 -21.20 1.41
CA TYR A 150 13.79 -22.59 0.96
C TYR A 150 12.41 -23.18 1.27
N ARG A 151 11.88 -22.88 2.46
CA ARG A 151 10.63 -23.45 2.94
C ARG A 151 9.40 -22.76 2.36
N TYR A 152 9.41 -21.44 2.37
CA TYR A 152 8.36 -20.62 1.82
C TYR A 152 8.84 -20.04 0.50
N ARG A 153 8.40 -20.60 -0.60
CA ARG A 153 8.66 -20.08 -1.94
C ARG A 153 7.83 -18.82 -2.23
N PHE A 154 7.75 -17.94 -1.26
CA PHE A 154 7.07 -16.66 -1.43
C PHE A 154 7.93 -15.74 -2.28
N GLU A 155 7.31 -14.98 -3.16
CA GLU A 155 7.92 -13.78 -3.70
C GLU A 155 7.98 -12.76 -2.56
N ILE A 156 9.13 -12.69 -1.90
CA ILE A 156 9.38 -11.77 -0.81
C ILE A 156 10.00 -10.50 -1.40
N THR A 157 9.25 -9.41 -1.35
CA THR A 157 9.80 -8.08 -1.60
C THR A 157 10.32 -7.53 -0.29
N LYS A 158 11.59 -7.17 -0.23
CA LYS A 158 12.21 -6.65 0.98
C LYS A 158 12.98 -5.36 0.74
N THR A 159 12.81 -4.41 1.65
CA THR A 159 13.77 -3.33 1.87
C THR A 159 14.87 -3.80 2.83
N THR A 160 15.85 -2.94 3.11
CA THR A 160 16.88 -3.24 4.12
C THR A 160 16.30 -3.57 5.50
N ASN A 161 15.14 -2.99 5.84
CA ASN A 161 14.57 -3.06 7.18
C ASN A 161 13.24 -3.82 7.26
N PHE A 162 12.51 -4.00 6.15
CA PHE A 162 11.14 -4.53 6.14
C PHE A 162 10.94 -5.60 5.09
N VAL A 163 10.10 -6.57 5.40
CA VAL A 163 9.69 -7.65 4.51
C VAL A 163 8.21 -7.51 4.20
N PHE A 164 7.90 -7.61 2.92
CA PHE A 164 6.55 -7.75 2.39
C PHE A 164 6.46 -9.08 1.65
N TRP A 165 5.35 -9.77 1.80
CA TRP A 165 5.16 -11.09 1.18
C TRP A 165 3.75 -11.22 0.60
N PHE A 166 3.65 -11.96 -0.48
CA PHE A 166 2.41 -12.23 -1.21
C PHE A 166 1.97 -13.68 -1.00
#